data_2926347ce48df32241503768629593b9
#
_entry.id   2926347ce48df32241503768629593b9
#
_cell.length_a   1.000
_cell.length_b   1.000
_cell.length_c   1.000
_cell.angle_alpha   90.00
_cell.angle_beta   90.00
_cell.angle_gamma   90.00
#
_symmetry.space_group_name_H-M   'P 1'
#
loop_
_entity.id
_entity.type
_entity.pdbx_description
1 polymer ?
#
loop_
_entity_poly.entity_id
_entity_poly.type
_entity_poly.pdbx_seq_one_letter_code
_entity_poly.pdbx_strand_id
1 'polypeptide(L)'
;MNSFSSPVSNGSNRLTRRVAFGLLALALAGCNKTSAAPNPAASAAPAAAPAPAESVELLNVSYDPTRELWREVNEKFISAYEKESKVKVTIKQSHGGSSTQARAVIDGLEADVVTLASFLDTDAISKKGLIKEGWVERLPNHSLPYTSTIVFVVRKGNPKGIKDWKDLVKPGVEVITPNPKTSGNGYLSFFSAWGSVVLRGGSRDDAVRFVTQLYKQVPVLDSGARGSTTTFVQKKIGDVHLAWENEANLEVREAKGDLDLVYPPISIRAEPHVAIVDSNVDRKHTRKVAEAYLNFVYSDEGQELVAKHFYRPSNAAILAKNAARFPELKLFPITEIAKDFPDAHKQFIAEGGVFDSIYKPKK
;
A
#
# COMPACT_ATOMS: atom_id res chain seq x y z
N MET A 1 -43.33 -26.41 27.93
CA MET A 1 -44.14 -25.68 28.91
C MET A 1 -43.48 -24.35 29.11
N ASN A 2 -44.27 -23.28 28.91
CA ASN A 2 -44.03 -21.83 29.11
C ASN A 2 -42.96 -21.17 28.22
N SER A 3 -43.24 -20.61 27.09
CA SER A 3 -44.02 -19.43 26.57
C SER A 3 -44.03 -18.22 27.49
N PHE A 4 -43.31 -17.16 27.02
CA PHE A 4 -43.78 -15.79 27.24
C PHE A 4 -43.43 -14.88 26.05
N SER A 5 -44.47 -14.21 25.62
CA SER A 5 -44.60 -13.36 24.43
C SER A 5 -44.24 -11.90 24.72
N SER A 6 -44.01 -11.17 23.65
CA SER A 6 -43.85 -9.71 23.44
C SER A 6 -44.82 -8.81 24.24
N PRO A 7 -44.67 -7.45 24.21
CA PRO A 7 -45.18 -6.70 23.06
C PRO A 7 -44.42 -5.44 22.61
N VAL A 8 -44.77 -5.09 21.40
CA VAL A 8 -44.58 -3.87 20.60
C VAL A 8 -45.09 -2.61 21.30
N SER A 9 -44.42 -1.48 21.15
CA SER A 9 -45.11 -0.16 21.18
C SER A 9 -44.53 0.79 20.11
N ASN A 10 -45.45 1.20 19.25
CA ASN A 10 -45.38 2.25 18.26
C ASN A 10 -45.33 3.63 18.93
N GLY A 11 -44.63 4.57 18.34
CA GLY A 11 -44.68 5.99 18.71
C GLY A 11 -44.22 6.88 17.55
N SER A 12 -45.13 7.16 16.64
CA SER A 12 -45.01 8.19 15.60
C SER A 12 -45.15 9.57 16.23
N ASN A 13 -44.27 10.51 15.84
CA ASN A 13 -44.65 11.93 15.90
C ASN A 13 -44.03 12.70 14.74
N ARG A 14 -44.91 13.01 13.80
CA ARG A 14 -44.74 14.07 12.78
C ARG A 14 -45.02 15.42 13.43
N LEU A 15 -44.15 16.38 13.24
CA LEU A 15 -44.49 17.79 13.40
C LEU A 15 -44.04 18.59 12.18
N THR A 16 -45.02 18.81 11.34
CA THR A 16 -45.06 19.81 10.27
C THR A 16 -45.18 21.20 10.90
N ARG A 17 -44.37 22.15 10.50
CA ARG A 17 -44.65 23.60 10.67
C ARG A 17 -44.47 24.31 9.33
N ARG A 18 -45.60 24.67 8.76
CA ARG A 18 -45.79 25.70 7.73
C ARG A 18 -46.01 27.03 8.44
N VAL A 19 -45.42 28.11 7.99
CA VAL A 19 -45.87 29.50 8.08
C VAL A 19 -45.15 30.22 6.94
N ALA A 20 -45.71 30.65 5.92
CA ALA A 20 -46.74 31.63 5.56
C ALA A 20 -46.11 32.94 5.05
N PHE A 21 -46.54 33.26 3.87
CA PHE A 21 -46.31 34.44 3.04
C PHE A 21 -46.60 35.76 3.75
N GLY A 22 -45.86 36.81 3.35
CA GLY A 22 -46.22 38.20 3.61
C GLY A 22 -45.67 39.10 2.50
N LEU A 23 -46.45 39.28 1.45
CA LEU A 23 -46.31 40.38 0.49
C LEU A 23 -46.85 41.69 1.14
N LEU A 24 -46.09 42.76 0.99
CA LEU A 24 -46.71 44.10 1.00
C LEU A 24 -45.92 45.02 0.06
N ALA A 25 -46.56 45.42 -1.02
CA ALA A 25 -46.16 46.51 -1.89
C ALA A 25 -46.89 47.77 -1.45
N LEU A 26 -46.25 48.91 -1.49
CA LEU A 26 -46.91 50.18 -1.85
C LEU A 26 -45.86 51.18 -2.34
N ALA A 27 -46.16 51.75 -3.48
CA ALA A 27 -45.51 52.86 -4.13
C ALA A 27 -46.01 54.21 -3.51
N LEU A 28 -45.20 55.25 -3.60
CA LEU A 28 -45.68 56.54 -4.05
C LEU A 28 -44.55 57.53 -4.37
N ALA A 29 -44.73 58.24 -5.43
CA ALA A 29 -43.88 59.18 -6.11
C ALA A 29 -43.70 60.51 -5.38
N GLY A 30 -42.60 61.19 -5.67
CA GLY A 30 -42.39 62.58 -5.35
C GLY A 30 -41.23 63.20 -6.11
N CYS A 31 -41.51 63.93 -7.19
CA CYS A 31 -40.56 64.79 -7.90
C CYS A 31 -40.14 66.00 -7.05
N ASN A 32 -38.88 66.41 -7.06
CA ASN A 32 -38.52 67.74 -7.59
C ASN A 32 -37.00 68.10 -7.58
N LYS A 33 -36.55 68.52 -8.76
CA LYS A 33 -35.62 69.62 -9.12
C LYS A 33 -34.17 69.68 -8.61
N THR A 34 -33.32 69.47 -9.58
CA THR A 34 -32.12 70.22 -10.02
C THR A 34 -31.25 70.93 -8.99
N SER A 35 -29.96 70.49 -8.95
CA SER A 35 -28.85 71.46 -8.94
C SER A 35 -27.58 70.77 -9.48
N ALA A 36 -26.76 71.51 -10.15
CA ALA A 36 -25.64 71.09 -10.96
C ALA A 36 -24.42 70.54 -10.20
N ALA A 37 -23.62 69.77 -10.91
CA ALA A 37 -22.41 69.01 -10.61
C ALA A 37 -21.33 69.73 -9.78
N PRO A 38 -20.42 68.95 -9.13
CA PRO A 38 -19.17 68.65 -9.81
C PRO A 38 -18.77 67.18 -9.73
N ASN A 39 -17.98 66.79 -10.69
CA ASN A 39 -17.42 65.50 -11.02
C ASN A 39 -16.81 64.76 -9.81
N PRO A 40 -17.26 63.57 -9.44
CA PRO A 40 -16.55 62.77 -8.46
C PRO A 40 -15.50 61.93 -9.14
N ALA A 41 -14.35 61.95 -8.53
CA ALA A 41 -13.20 61.13 -8.80
C ALA A 41 -13.60 59.65 -9.10
N ALA A 42 -12.95 59.08 -10.10
CA ALA A 42 -13.07 57.70 -10.46
C ALA A 42 -12.86 56.83 -9.20
N SER A 43 -13.96 56.24 -8.71
CA SER A 43 -13.89 55.22 -7.69
C SER A 43 -13.19 54.03 -8.33
N ALA A 44 -11.95 53.74 -7.91
CA ALA A 44 -11.27 52.53 -8.24
C ALA A 44 -12.14 51.35 -7.80
N ALA A 45 -12.55 50.54 -8.76
CA ALA A 45 -13.23 49.26 -8.47
C ALA A 45 -12.35 48.46 -7.50
N PRO A 46 -12.92 47.83 -6.46
CA PRO A 46 -12.13 46.96 -5.59
C PRO A 46 -11.48 45.91 -6.45
N ALA A 47 -10.14 45.74 -6.31
CA ALA A 47 -9.42 44.67 -6.94
C ALA A 47 -10.14 43.35 -6.59
N ALA A 48 -10.56 42.61 -7.61
CA ALA A 48 -11.18 41.30 -7.44
C ALA A 48 -10.30 40.48 -6.52
N ALA A 49 -10.87 39.93 -5.45
CA ALA A 49 -10.16 39.00 -4.59
C ALA A 49 -9.60 37.87 -5.47
N PRO A 50 -8.35 37.42 -5.25
CA PRO A 50 -7.78 36.33 -6.04
C PRO A 50 -8.72 35.13 -5.96
N ALA A 51 -9.02 34.53 -7.14
CA ALA A 51 -9.83 33.33 -7.21
C ALA A 51 -9.23 32.27 -6.23
N PRO A 52 -10.06 31.52 -5.51
CA PRO A 52 -9.55 30.49 -4.61
C PRO A 52 -8.63 29.57 -5.39
N ALA A 53 -7.44 29.32 -4.83
CA ALA A 53 -6.47 28.43 -5.46
C ALA A 53 -7.13 27.06 -5.69
N GLU A 54 -7.03 26.53 -6.88
CA GLU A 54 -7.51 25.18 -7.20
C GLU A 54 -6.90 24.19 -6.22
N SER A 55 -7.71 23.32 -5.64
CA SER A 55 -7.24 22.31 -4.68
C SER A 55 -7.65 20.92 -5.13
N VAL A 56 -6.72 19.98 -5.04
CA VAL A 56 -6.90 18.57 -5.42
C VAL A 56 -6.54 17.67 -4.25
N GLU A 57 -7.42 16.71 -3.95
CA GLU A 57 -7.17 15.67 -2.97
C GLU A 57 -7.01 14.32 -3.67
N LEU A 58 -5.89 13.63 -3.41
CA LEU A 58 -5.63 12.27 -3.84
C LEU A 58 -5.73 11.30 -2.67
N LEU A 59 -6.15 10.06 -2.95
CA LEU A 59 -6.02 8.91 -2.06
C LEU A 59 -5.05 7.90 -2.67
N ASN A 60 -3.90 7.69 -2.01
CA ASN A 60 -2.98 6.58 -2.32
C ASN A 60 -3.30 5.38 -1.43
N VAL A 61 -3.71 4.28 -2.04
CA VAL A 61 -3.96 3.00 -1.36
C VAL A 61 -2.75 2.09 -1.55
N SER A 62 -2.07 1.77 -0.45
CA SER A 62 -0.77 1.10 -0.46
C SER A 62 -0.71 -0.08 0.50
N TYR A 63 0.35 -0.89 0.40
CA TYR A 63 0.63 -1.96 1.35
C TYR A 63 1.49 -1.47 2.53
N ASP A 64 1.42 -2.19 3.65
CA ASP A 64 1.96 -1.77 4.94
C ASP A 64 3.42 -1.26 4.93
N PRO A 65 4.39 -1.95 4.32
CA PRO A 65 5.80 -1.60 4.40
C PRO A 65 6.19 -0.24 3.83
N THR A 66 5.31 0.38 3.03
CA THR A 66 5.63 1.62 2.29
C THR A 66 5.28 2.92 3.02
N ARG A 67 4.76 2.86 4.25
CA ARG A 67 4.25 4.04 5.00
C ARG A 67 5.27 5.18 5.05
N GLU A 68 6.49 4.86 5.40
CA GLU A 68 7.58 5.82 5.57
C GLU A 68 8.03 6.40 4.24
N LEU A 69 8.14 5.56 3.20
CA LEU A 69 8.46 5.99 1.84
C LEU A 69 7.41 6.97 1.31
N TRP A 70 6.15 6.56 1.29
CA TRP A 70 5.09 7.40 0.71
C TRP A 70 4.86 8.68 1.49
N ARG A 71 5.07 8.69 2.81
CA ARG A 71 5.03 9.94 3.59
C ARG A 71 6.04 10.95 3.07
N GLU A 72 7.29 10.55 2.88
CA GLU A 72 8.35 11.45 2.42
C GLU A 72 8.18 11.81 0.94
N VAL A 73 7.76 10.85 0.10
CA VAL A 73 7.40 11.12 -1.31
C VAL A 73 6.29 12.16 -1.39
N ASN A 74 5.24 12.05 -0.56
CA ASN A 74 4.15 13.03 -0.53
C ASN A 74 4.65 14.44 -0.20
N GLU A 75 5.45 14.56 0.87
CA GLU A 75 6.00 15.86 1.29
C GLU A 75 6.80 16.52 0.16
N LYS A 76 7.65 15.76 -0.51
CA LYS A 76 8.48 16.26 -1.61
C LYS A 76 7.68 16.58 -2.86
N PHE A 77 6.79 15.66 -3.27
CA PHE A 77 5.92 15.87 -4.43
C PHE A 77 5.03 17.09 -4.24
N ILE A 78 4.34 17.22 -3.11
CA ILE A 78 3.45 18.35 -2.82
C ILE A 78 4.23 19.66 -2.94
N SER A 79 5.39 19.76 -2.29
CA SER A 79 6.22 20.95 -2.32
C SER A 79 6.65 21.34 -3.76
N ALA A 80 7.08 20.35 -4.56
CA ALA A 80 7.51 20.57 -5.94
C ALA A 80 6.32 20.94 -6.84
N TYR A 81 5.24 20.17 -6.78
CA TYR A 81 4.07 20.32 -7.65
C TYR A 81 3.32 21.64 -7.38
N GLU A 82 3.10 22.01 -6.13
CA GLU A 82 2.44 23.28 -5.76
C GLU A 82 3.25 24.51 -6.20
N LYS A 83 4.58 24.41 -6.10
CA LYS A 83 5.47 25.50 -6.56
C LYS A 83 5.34 25.74 -8.07
N GLU A 84 5.23 24.67 -8.86
CA GLU A 84 5.15 24.73 -10.32
C GLU A 84 3.73 25.05 -10.80
N SER A 85 2.74 24.28 -10.35
CA SER A 85 1.37 24.32 -10.87
C SER A 85 0.48 25.40 -10.24
N LYS A 86 0.82 25.90 -9.03
CA LYS A 86 0.00 26.76 -8.18
C LYS A 86 -1.31 26.08 -7.69
N VAL A 87 -1.45 24.76 -7.89
CA VAL A 87 -2.57 23.94 -7.41
C VAL A 87 -2.22 23.40 -6.03
N LYS A 88 -3.09 23.57 -5.07
CA LYS A 88 -2.97 23.00 -3.71
C LYS A 88 -3.23 21.51 -3.77
N VAL A 89 -2.33 20.70 -3.19
CA VAL A 89 -2.46 19.23 -3.21
C VAL A 89 -2.48 18.67 -1.79
N THR A 90 -3.45 17.78 -1.54
CA THR A 90 -3.49 16.96 -0.33
C THR A 90 -3.44 15.50 -0.74
N ILE A 91 -2.56 14.70 -0.13
CA ILE A 91 -2.49 13.26 -0.41
C ILE A 91 -2.80 12.49 0.87
N LYS A 92 -3.95 11.82 0.86
CA LYS A 92 -4.34 10.86 1.89
C LYS A 92 -3.74 9.49 1.58
N GLN A 93 -3.53 8.70 2.64
CA GLN A 93 -2.97 7.36 2.54
C GLN A 93 -3.84 6.35 3.26
N SER A 94 -4.03 5.19 2.63
CA SER A 94 -4.57 3.98 3.27
C SER A 94 -3.52 2.88 3.18
N HIS A 95 -3.18 2.26 4.31
CA HIS A 95 -2.19 1.20 4.38
C HIS A 95 -2.75 -0.04 5.08
N GLY A 96 -2.39 -1.22 4.57
CA GLY A 96 -2.80 -2.50 5.12
C GLY A 96 -2.15 -3.66 4.37
N GLY A 97 -2.62 -4.88 4.60
CA GLY A 97 -2.21 -6.02 3.79
C GLY A 97 -2.58 -5.79 2.31
N SER A 98 -1.67 -6.05 1.38
CA SER A 98 -1.81 -5.67 -0.03
C SER A 98 -3.10 -6.20 -0.66
N SER A 99 -3.39 -7.50 -0.50
CA SER A 99 -4.62 -8.10 -1.05
C SER A 99 -5.89 -7.57 -0.35
N THR A 100 -5.79 -7.20 0.93
CA THR A 100 -6.89 -6.54 1.67
C THR A 100 -7.16 -5.14 1.11
N GLN A 101 -6.10 -4.39 0.80
CA GLN A 101 -6.20 -3.07 0.19
C GLN A 101 -6.77 -3.13 -1.25
N ALA A 102 -6.31 -4.10 -2.06
CA ALA A 102 -6.90 -4.34 -3.38
C ALA A 102 -8.40 -4.62 -3.28
N ARG A 103 -8.79 -5.46 -2.34
CA ARG A 103 -10.20 -5.77 -2.07
C ARG A 103 -10.99 -4.54 -1.66
N ALA A 104 -10.46 -3.70 -0.77
CA ALA A 104 -11.13 -2.47 -0.35
C ALA A 104 -11.41 -1.53 -1.54
N VAL A 105 -10.46 -1.40 -2.49
CA VAL A 105 -10.66 -0.61 -3.72
C VAL A 105 -11.76 -1.23 -4.60
N ILE A 106 -11.76 -2.56 -4.76
CA ILE A 106 -12.80 -3.28 -5.50
C ILE A 106 -14.18 -3.08 -4.87
N ASP A 107 -14.25 -3.05 -3.54
CA ASP A 107 -15.48 -2.90 -2.76
C ASP A 107 -15.90 -1.41 -2.59
N GLY A 108 -15.19 -0.46 -3.23
CA GLY A 108 -15.62 0.93 -3.34
C GLY A 108 -14.76 1.97 -2.61
N LEU A 109 -13.58 1.61 -2.07
CA LEU A 109 -12.64 2.62 -1.57
C LEU A 109 -12.11 3.45 -2.75
N GLU A 110 -12.39 4.74 -2.73
CA GLU A 110 -12.16 5.67 -3.86
C GLU A 110 -10.70 6.09 -4.02
N ALA A 111 -9.79 5.11 -4.21
CA ALA A 111 -8.39 5.36 -4.48
C ALA A 111 -8.20 6.10 -5.80
N ASP A 112 -7.32 7.09 -5.84
CA ASP A 112 -6.82 7.71 -7.08
C ASP A 112 -5.67 6.92 -7.67
N VAL A 113 -4.79 6.44 -6.81
CA VAL A 113 -3.67 5.57 -7.16
C VAL A 113 -3.57 4.39 -6.21
N VAL A 114 -3.07 3.29 -6.73
CA VAL A 114 -2.70 2.11 -5.95
C VAL A 114 -1.22 1.84 -6.08
N THR A 115 -0.59 1.45 -4.97
CA THR A 115 0.84 1.15 -4.87
C THR A 115 0.99 -0.13 -4.05
N LEU A 116 0.71 -1.27 -4.72
CA LEU A 116 0.50 -2.56 -4.07
C LEU A 116 1.73 -3.48 -4.18
N ALA A 117 1.74 -4.54 -3.39
CA ALA A 117 2.91 -5.41 -3.23
C ALA A 117 3.24 -6.25 -4.46
N SER A 118 2.28 -6.43 -5.39
CA SER A 118 2.50 -7.26 -6.57
C SER A 118 1.57 -6.92 -7.73
N PHE A 119 1.94 -7.41 -8.90
CA PHE A 119 1.08 -7.44 -10.09
C PHE A 119 -0.31 -7.99 -9.79
N LEU A 120 -0.39 -9.11 -9.05
CA LEU A 120 -1.65 -9.81 -8.79
C LEU A 120 -2.70 -8.91 -8.12
N ASP A 121 -2.30 -8.15 -7.11
CA ASP A 121 -3.21 -7.29 -6.35
C ASP A 121 -3.73 -6.13 -7.22
N THR A 122 -2.86 -5.52 -8.03
CA THR A 122 -3.22 -4.43 -8.96
C THR A 122 -4.07 -4.95 -10.13
N ASP A 123 -3.72 -6.10 -10.69
CA ASP A 123 -4.45 -6.74 -11.79
C ASP A 123 -5.87 -7.18 -11.37
N ALA A 124 -6.06 -7.56 -10.12
CA ALA A 124 -7.38 -7.86 -9.58
C ALA A 124 -8.34 -6.64 -9.66
N ILE A 125 -7.82 -5.44 -9.43
CA ILE A 125 -8.57 -4.18 -9.56
C ILE A 125 -8.84 -3.89 -11.05
N SER A 126 -7.87 -4.13 -11.93
CA SER A 126 -8.02 -3.97 -13.38
C SER A 126 -9.08 -4.92 -13.94
N LYS A 127 -9.09 -6.19 -13.52
CA LYS A 127 -10.11 -7.18 -13.92
C LYS A 127 -11.54 -6.81 -13.49
N LYS A 128 -11.69 -5.87 -12.56
CA LYS A 128 -12.99 -5.28 -12.20
C LYS A 128 -13.33 -4.03 -13.00
N GLY A 129 -12.51 -3.67 -13.99
CA GLY A 129 -12.73 -2.50 -14.85
C GLY A 129 -12.42 -1.14 -14.20
N LEU A 130 -11.85 -1.13 -13.00
CA LEU A 130 -11.50 0.11 -12.29
C LEU A 130 -10.18 0.72 -12.77
N ILE A 131 -9.26 -0.11 -13.22
CA ILE A 131 -8.02 0.24 -13.90
C ILE A 131 -8.12 -0.27 -15.34
N LYS A 132 -7.86 0.60 -16.34
CA LYS A 132 -7.93 0.24 -17.75
C LYS A 132 -6.87 -0.80 -18.12
N GLU A 133 -7.17 -1.66 -19.07
CA GLU A 133 -6.21 -2.61 -19.64
C GLU A 133 -4.92 -1.94 -20.11
N GLY A 134 -3.82 -2.69 -20.14
CA GLY A 134 -2.51 -2.17 -20.51
C GLY A 134 -1.87 -1.28 -19.46
N TRP A 135 -2.39 -1.23 -18.24
CA TRP A 135 -1.90 -0.38 -17.15
C TRP A 135 -0.42 -0.59 -16.83
N VAL A 136 0.09 -1.80 -17.02
CA VAL A 136 1.50 -2.16 -16.77
C VAL A 136 2.45 -1.28 -17.61
N GLU A 137 2.08 -0.97 -18.86
CA GLU A 137 2.95 -0.27 -19.80
C GLU A 137 2.80 1.26 -19.74
N ARG A 138 2.00 1.81 -18.81
CA ARG A 138 1.73 3.25 -18.75
C ARG A 138 2.79 4.05 -18.01
N LEU A 139 3.53 3.41 -17.13
CA LEU A 139 4.59 4.05 -16.35
C LEU A 139 5.92 3.38 -16.67
N PRO A 140 7.05 4.08 -16.44
CA PRO A 140 8.37 3.51 -16.72
C PRO A 140 8.61 2.16 -16.05
N ASN A 141 9.49 1.34 -16.67
CA ASN A 141 9.89 0.04 -16.16
C ASN A 141 8.68 -0.88 -15.83
N HIS A 142 7.68 -0.94 -16.74
CA HIS A 142 6.48 -1.74 -16.56
C HIS A 142 5.70 -1.44 -15.26
N SER A 143 5.57 -0.16 -14.94
CA SER A 143 4.92 0.32 -13.71
C SER A 143 5.59 -0.17 -12.42
N LEU A 144 6.90 -0.46 -12.47
CA LEU A 144 7.74 -0.87 -11.34
C LEU A 144 8.73 0.23 -10.96
N PRO A 145 8.42 1.09 -9.99
CA PRO A 145 9.34 2.15 -9.55
C PRO A 145 10.52 1.62 -8.75
N TYR A 146 10.40 0.45 -8.16
CA TYR A 146 11.40 -0.20 -7.33
C TYR A 146 11.13 -1.70 -7.19
N THR A 147 12.12 -2.42 -6.69
CA THR A 147 11.99 -3.81 -6.25
C THR A 147 12.38 -3.96 -4.78
N SER A 148 12.11 -5.12 -4.21
CA SER A 148 12.51 -5.49 -2.86
C SER A 148 12.69 -7.01 -2.77
N THR A 149 12.86 -7.53 -1.57
CA THR A 149 12.95 -8.98 -1.32
C THR A 149 12.54 -9.31 0.11
N ILE A 150 12.51 -10.61 0.42
CA ILE A 150 12.31 -11.11 1.78
C ILE A 150 13.66 -11.44 2.39
N VAL A 151 13.90 -10.93 3.58
CA VAL A 151 15.10 -11.16 4.41
C VAL A 151 14.67 -11.61 5.80
N PHE A 152 15.64 -11.96 6.65
CA PHE A 152 15.39 -12.44 8.00
C PHE A 152 15.82 -11.40 9.02
N VAL A 153 14.95 -11.07 9.96
CA VAL A 153 15.30 -10.35 11.18
C VAL A 153 15.39 -11.37 12.31
N VAL A 154 16.51 -11.40 13.00
CA VAL A 154 16.78 -12.37 14.07
C VAL A 154 17.10 -11.66 15.38
N ARG A 155 17.01 -12.37 16.50
CA ARG A 155 17.43 -11.86 17.79
C ARG A 155 18.91 -11.55 17.81
N LYS A 156 19.34 -10.62 18.65
CA LYS A 156 20.73 -10.17 18.78
C LYS A 156 21.70 -11.35 18.92
N GLY A 157 22.76 -11.32 18.12
CA GLY A 157 23.78 -12.38 18.09
C GLY A 157 23.31 -13.65 17.42
N ASN A 158 22.11 -13.68 16.84
CA ASN A 158 21.57 -14.82 16.09
C ASN A 158 21.69 -16.17 16.85
N PRO A 159 21.09 -16.31 18.04
CA PRO A 159 21.32 -17.47 18.92
C PRO A 159 20.89 -18.81 18.30
N LYS A 160 19.99 -18.79 17.31
CA LYS A 160 19.55 -20.00 16.57
C LYS A 160 20.43 -20.31 15.35
N GLY A 161 21.42 -19.47 15.03
CA GLY A 161 22.33 -19.66 13.90
C GLY A 161 21.62 -19.69 12.56
N ILE A 162 20.61 -18.82 12.37
CA ILE A 162 19.81 -18.71 11.14
C ILE A 162 20.64 -18.00 10.08
N LYS A 163 20.91 -18.67 8.96
CA LYS A 163 21.66 -18.11 7.82
C LYS A 163 20.99 -18.40 6.47
N ASP A 164 20.14 -19.41 6.43
CA ASP A 164 19.51 -19.90 5.21
C ASP A 164 18.10 -20.38 5.51
N TRP A 165 17.26 -20.49 4.49
CA TRP A 165 15.87 -20.99 4.56
C TRP A 165 15.78 -22.33 5.30
N LYS A 166 16.70 -23.28 5.04
CA LYS A 166 16.74 -24.59 5.71
C LYS A 166 16.88 -24.50 7.24
N ASP A 167 17.43 -23.39 7.75
CA ASP A 167 17.59 -23.21 9.18
C ASP A 167 16.27 -22.91 9.89
N LEU A 168 15.27 -22.41 9.14
CA LEU A 168 13.94 -22.06 9.67
C LEU A 168 13.12 -23.28 10.11
N VAL A 169 13.47 -24.46 9.64
CA VAL A 169 12.78 -25.71 9.99
C VAL A 169 13.53 -26.56 11.02
N LYS A 170 14.61 -26.02 11.61
CA LYS A 170 15.30 -26.66 12.73
C LYS A 170 14.36 -26.77 13.95
N PRO A 171 14.47 -27.86 14.73
CA PRO A 171 13.68 -28.01 15.95
C PRO A 171 13.84 -26.82 16.90
N GLY A 172 12.73 -26.30 17.42
CA GLY A 172 12.73 -25.20 18.39
C GLY A 172 13.02 -23.81 17.79
N VAL A 173 12.93 -23.64 16.47
CA VAL A 173 12.90 -22.32 15.82
C VAL A 173 11.45 -21.89 15.67
N GLU A 174 11.10 -20.71 16.13
CA GLU A 174 9.81 -20.07 15.90
C GLU A 174 9.94 -18.98 14.83
N VAL A 175 9.11 -19.10 13.80
CA VAL A 175 9.11 -18.20 12.64
C VAL A 175 7.90 -17.27 12.69
N ILE A 176 8.12 -15.97 12.52
CA ILE A 176 7.05 -14.98 12.36
C ILE A 176 6.96 -14.60 10.89
N THR A 177 5.76 -14.71 10.34
CA THR A 177 5.41 -14.28 8.98
C THR A 177 3.90 -14.04 8.92
N PRO A 178 3.43 -13.05 8.14
CA PRO A 178 1.99 -12.84 8.03
C PRO A 178 1.32 -13.88 7.13
N ASN A 179 -0.02 -13.87 7.15
CA ASN A 179 -0.84 -14.81 6.40
C ASN A 179 -0.69 -14.60 4.89
N PRO A 180 -0.31 -15.63 4.11
CA PRO A 180 -0.17 -15.54 2.66
C PRO A 180 -1.47 -15.17 1.92
N LYS A 181 -2.64 -15.42 2.52
CA LYS A 181 -3.93 -15.11 1.89
C LYS A 181 -4.34 -13.63 2.00
N THR A 182 -3.70 -12.86 2.88
CA THR A 182 -4.09 -11.46 3.14
C THR A 182 -2.95 -10.47 2.98
N SER A 183 -1.71 -10.95 2.91
CA SER A 183 -0.51 -10.13 2.97
C SER A 183 0.46 -10.43 1.83
N GLY A 184 0.91 -9.37 1.14
CA GLY A 184 2.00 -9.43 0.17
C GLY A 184 3.28 -10.01 0.76
N ASN A 185 3.66 -9.62 1.99
CA ASN A 185 4.77 -10.25 2.69
C ASN A 185 4.56 -11.76 2.87
N GLY A 186 3.36 -12.16 3.25
CA GLY A 186 3.03 -13.55 3.52
C GLY A 186 3.22 -14.44 2.29
N TYR A 187 2.63 -14.09 1.14
CA TYR A 187 2.80 -14.92 -0.05
C TYR A 187 4.20 -14.84 -0.66
N LEU A 188 4.89 -13.69 -0.57
CA LEU A 188 6.28 -13.60 -1.02
C LEU A 188 7.24 -14.39 -0.14
N SER A 189 7.00 -14.43 1.18
CA SER A 189 7.73 -15.32 2.09
C SER A 189 7.51 -16.79 1.76
N PHE A 190 6.26 -17.17 1.44
CA PHE A 190 5.95 -18.52 0.98
C PHE A 190 6.68 -18.86 -0.33
N PHE A 191 6.62 -17.96 -1.34
CA PHE A 191 7.29 -18.17 -2.62
C PHE A 191 8.81 -18.21 -2.47
N SER A 192 9.38 -17.40 -1.60
CA SER A 192 10.83 -17.45 -1.29
C SER A 192 11.23 -18.77 -0.68
N ALA A 193 10.46 -19.25 0.29
CA ALA A 193 10.67 -20.55 0.93
C ALA A 193 10.57 -21.70 -0.08
N TRP A 194 9.54 -21.68 -0.92
CA TRP A 194 9.35 -22.66 -1.99
C TRP A 194 10.51 -22.63 -2.99
N GLY A 195 10.82 -21.47 -3.54
CA GLY A 195 11.90 -21.25 -4.50
C GLY A 195 13.26 -21.65 -3.95
N SER A 196 13.49 -21.44 -2.64
CA SER A 196 14.73 -21.84 -1.99
C SER A 196 15.01 -23.35 -2.03
N VAL A 197 13.99 -24.17 -2.24
CA VAL A 197 14.09 -25.62 -2.40
C VAL A 197 14.22 -25.99 -3.88
N VAL A 198 13.23 -25.60 -4.71
CA VAL A 198 13.18 -26.08 -6.10
C VAL A 198 14.32 -25.52 -6.95
N LEU A 199 14.74 -24.28 -6.73
CA LEU A 199 15.83 -23.65 -7.48
C LEU A 199 17.24 -24.10 -7.03
N ARG A 200 17.29 -24.95 -6.02
CA ARG A 200 18.54 -25.60 -5.56
C ARG A 200 18.51 -27.11 -5.75
N GLY A 201 17.66 -27.60 -6.67
CA GLY A 201 17.60 -28.98 -7.10
C GLY A 201 16.64 -29.88 -6.33
N GLY A 202 15.87 -29.31 -5.38
CA GLY A 202 14.80 -30.06 -4.71
C GLY A 202 13.59 -30.26 -5.62
N SER A 203 12.85 -31.36 -5.38
CA SER A 203 11.59 -31.65 -6.06
C SER A 203 10.44 -30.80 -5.54
N ARG A 204 9.29 -30.82 -6.25
CA ARG A 204 8.04 -30.24 -5.76
C ARG A 204 7.63 -30.83 -4.40
N ASP A 205 7.77 -32.13 -4.21
CA ASP A 205 7.43 -32.79 -2.95
C ASP A 205 8.38 -32.39 -1.81
N ASP A 206 9.67 -32.15 -2.12
CA ASP A 206 10.60 -31.57 -1.15
C ASP A 206 10.16 -30.18 -0.72
N ALA A 207 9.72 -29.35 -1.65
CA ALA A 207 9.20 -28.02 -1.35
C ALA A 207 7.92 -28.08 -0.51
N VAL A 208 6.97 -28.97 -0.82
CA VAL A 208 5.76 -29.18 0.00
C VAL A 208 6.15 -29.58 1.42
N ARG A 209 7.05 -30.56 1.60
CA ARG A 209 7.54 -30.96 2.92
C ARG A 209 8.17 -29.81 3.67
N PHE A 210 9.02 -29.05 2.99
CA PHE A 210 9.71 -27.90 3.57
C PHE A 210 8.76 -26.81 4.05
N VAL A 211 7.83 -26.33 3.19
CA VAL A 211 6.88 -25.29 3.60
C VAL A 211 5.90 -25.81 4.65
N THR A 212 5.52 -27.08 4.62
CA THR A 212 4.72 -27.70 5.69
C THR A 212 5.43 -27.61 7.04
N GLN A 213 6.72 -27.94 7.07
CA GLN A 213 7.51 -27.86 8.30
C GLN A 213 7.71 -26.40 8.73
N LEU A 214 7.94 -25.48 7.80
CA LEU A 214 8.08 -24.05 8.07
C LEU A 214 6.82 -23.51 8.78
N TYR A 215 5.63 -23.76 8.20
CA TYR A 215 4.38 -23.25 8.77
C TYR A 215 3.95 -23.93 10.07
N LYS A 216 4.49 -25.12 10.39
CA LYS A 216 4.38 -25.70 11.74
C LYS A 216 5.15 -24.90 12.80
N GLN A 217 6.20 -24.20 12.40
CA GLN A 217 7.03 -23.35 13.25
C GLN A 217 6.45 -21.92 13.40
N VAL A 218 5.32 -21.61 12.75
CA VAL A 218 4.68 -20.28 12.80
C VAL A 218 3.60 -20.28 13.87
N PRO A 219 3.84 -19.65 15.04
CA PRO A 219 2.88 -19.63 16.15
C PRO A 219 1.70 -18.68 15.90
N VAL A 220 1.91 -17.63 15.11
CA VAL A 220 0.92 -16.57 14.82
C VAL A 220 0.99 -16.20 13.35
N LEU A 221 -0.16 -16.14 12.68
CA LEU A 221 -0.31 -15.58 11.34
C LEU A 221 -1.05 -14.24 11.43
N ASP A 222 -0.29 -13.15 11.46
CA ASP A 222 -0.84 -11.80 11.43
C ASP A 222 -1.44 -11.48 10.04
N SER A 223 -2.39 -10.54 9.98
CA SER A 223 -3.07 -10.19 8.73
C SER A 223 -2.21 -9.41 7.73
N GLY A 224 -1.11 -8.79 8.18
CA GLY A 224 -0.21 -7.98 7.35
C GLY A 224 1.18 -7.85 7.95
N ALA A 225 2.11 -7.29 7.19
CA ALA A 225 3.53 -7.16 7.56
C ALA A 225 3.71 -6.43 8.90
N ARG A 226 3.03 -5.29 9.07
CA ARG A 226 3.15 -4.48 10.30
C ARG A 226 2.63 -5.22 11.56
N GLY A 227 1.64 -6.10 11.41
CA GLY A 227 1.18 -7.00 12.48
C GLY A 227 2.31 -7.94 12.91
N SER A 228 2.99 -8.57 11.95
CA SER A 228 4.14 -9.45 12.20
C SER A 228 5.31 -8.72 12.84
N THR A 229 5.62 -7.50 12.39
CA THR A 229 6.61 -6.64 13.06
C THR A 229 6.24 -6.40 14.53
N THR A 230 4.98 -6.06 14.81
CA THR A 230 4.49 -5.87 16.20
C THR A 230 4.64 -7.15 17.02
N THR A 231 4.26 -8.29 16.45
CA THR A 231 4.37 -9.60 17.11
C THR A 231 5.83 -9.95 17.42
N PHE A 232 6.73 -9.74 16.46
CA PHE A 232 8.13 -10.04 16.64
C PHE A 232 8.84 -9.02 17.53
N VAL A 233 8.78 -7.73 17.19
CA VAL A 233 9.58 -6.69 17.86
C VAL A 233 9.00 -6.32 19.24
N GLN A 234 7.70 -6.02 19.32
CA GLN A 234 7.10 -5.48 20.52
C GLN A 234 6.67 -6.59 21.50
N LYS A 235 6.01 -7.65 21.01
CA LYS A 235 5.58 -8.78 21.84
C LYS A 235 6.70 -9.78 22.10
N LYS A 236 7.84 -9.66 21.41
CA LYS A 236 9.03 -10.52 21.53
C LYS A 236 8.73 -12.02 21.29
N ILE A 237 7.75 -12.31 20.44
CA ILE A 237 7.40 -13.68 20.04
C ILE A 237 8.25 -14.08 18.82
N GLY A 238 8.73 -15.31 18.76
CA GLY A 238 9.50 -15.89 17.67
C GLY A 238 11.01 -15.61 17.74
N ASP A 239 11.77 -16.41 17.02
CA ASP A 239 13.23 -16.33 16.90
C ASP A 239 13.67 -15.59 15.64
N VAL A 240 12.86 -15.68 14.57
CA VAL A 240 13.13 -15.07 13.26
C VAL A 240 11.84 -14.51 12.64
N HIS A 241 11.94 -13.32 12.05
CA HIS A 241 10.86 -12.69 11.30
C HIS A 241 11.22 -12.63 9.82
N LEU A 242 10.32 -13.12 8.97
CA LEU A 242 10.42 -13.01 7.52
C LEU A 242 9.85 -11.67 7.09
N ALA A 243 10.69 -10.72 6.80
CA ALA A 243 10.32 -9.34 6.55
C ALA A 243 10.74 -8.86 5.15
N TRP A 244 10.05 -7.85 4.63
CA TRP A 244 10.55 -7.05 3.52
C TRP A 244 11.89 -6.43 3.88
N GLU A 245 12.80 -6.29 2.90
CA GLU A 245 14.13 -5.73 3.11
C GLU A 245 14.10 -4.34 3.78
N ASN A 246 13.17 -3.47 3.38
CA ASN A 246 12.99 -2.15 3.99
C ASN A 246 12.46 -2.22 5.42
N GLU A 247 11.46 -3.07 5.71
CA GLU A 247 10.94 -3.28 7.07
C GLU A 247 12.02 -3.84 7.99
N ALA A 248 12.78 -4.82 7.52
CA ALA A 248 13.86 -5.43 8.27
C ALA A 248 14.93 -4.40 8.68
N ASN A 249 15.32 -3.52 7.75
CA ASN A 249 16.24 -2.43 8.05
C ASN A 249 15.66 -1.43 9.05
N LEU A 250 14.35 -1.14 8.96
CA LEU A 250 13.66 -0.28 9.91
C LEU A 250 13.60 -0.93 11.31
N GLU A 251 13.21 -2.20 11.38
CA GLU A 251 13.14 -2.96 12.63
C GLU A 251 14.49 -2.99 13.37
N VAL A 252 15.57 -3.33 12.67
CA VAL A 252 16.92 -3.39 13.25
C VAL A 252 17.38 -2.02 13.74
N ARG A 253 17.09 -0.96 12.96
CA ARG A 253 17.42 0.42 13.36
C ARG A 253 16.65 0.86 14.61
N GLU A 254 15.36 0.57 14.67
CA GLU A 254 14.49 0.96 15.79
C GLU A 254 14.73 0.13 17.04
N ALA A 255 15.15 -1.12 16.89
CA ALA A 255 15.49 -2.02 18.00
C ALA A 255 16.80 -1.67 18.73
N LYS A 256 17.55 -0.66 18.25
CA LYS A 256 18.76 -0.12 18.92
C LYS A 256 19.76 -1.19 19.38
N GLY A 257 19.91 -2.23 18.61
CA GLY A 257 20.88 -3.30 18.84
C GLY A 257 20.32 -4.60 19.43
N ASP A 258 19.00 -4.73 19.59
CA ASP A 258 18.36 -5.98 20.06
C ASP A 258 18.09 -6.98 18.92
N LEU A 259 18.25 -6.57 17.67
CA LEU A 259 17.99 -7.37 16.47
C LEU A 259 19.17 -7.30 15.50
N ASP A 260 19.33 -8.37 14.72
CA ASP A 260 20.30 -8.45 13.64
C ASP A 260 19.57 -8.80 12.32
N LEU A 261 20.11 -8.33 11.20
CA LEU A 261 19.60 -8.59 9.85
C LEU A 261 20.41 -9.72 9.19
N VAL A 262 19.74 -10.68 8.61
CA VAL A 262 20.34 -11.80 7.87
C VAL A 262 19.77 -11.85 6.48
N TYR A 263 20.65 -11.81 5.46
CA TYR A 263 20.31 -12.01 4.07
C TYR A 263 20.46 -13.48 3.72
N PRO A 264 19.36 -14.18 3.32
CA PRO A 264 19.47 -15.56 2.86
C PRO A 264 20.18 -15.61 1.51
N PRO A 265 20.83 -16.77 1.15
CA PRO A 265 21.59 -16.87 -0.11
C PRO A 265 20.71 -16.75 -1.37
N ILE A 266 19.41 -16.97 -1.25
CA ILE A 266 18.43 -16.85 -2.35
C ILE A 266 17.12 -16.35 -1.79
N SER A 267 16.42 -15.45 -2.52
CA SER A 267 15.10 -14.97 -2.16
C SER A 267 14.35 -14.52 -3.42
N ILE A 268 13.04 -14.29 -3.31
CA ILE A 268 12.24 -13.80 -4.43
C ILE A 268 12.54 -12.32 -4.70
N ARG A 269 12.56 -11.94 -5.98
CA ARG A 269 12.48 -10.54 -6.39
C ARG A 269 11.02 -10.08 -6.24
N ALA A 270 10.77 -9.26 -5.24
CA ALA A 270 9.48 -8.64 -5.04
C ALA A 270 9.32 -7.45 -6.01
N GLU A 271 8.21 -7.40 -6.72
CA GLU A 271 7.90 -6.44 -7.78
C GLU A 271 6.61 -5.67 -7.45
N PRO A 272 6.69 -4.66 -6.56
CA PRO A 272 5.54 -3.82 -6.22
C PRO A 272 5.15 -2.92 -7.39
N HIS A 273 3.93 -3.09 -7.89
CA HIS A 273 3.41 -2.31 -8.99
C HIS A 273 2.64 -1.08 -8.50
N VAL A 274 2.70 -0.01 -9.29
CA VAL A 274 1.91 1.19 -9.07
C VAL A 274 0.98 1.43 -10.26
N ALA A 275 -0.23 1.92 -10.01
CA ALA A 275 -1.19 2.20 -11.06
C ALA A 275 -2.17 3.31 -10.68
N ILE A 276 -2.73 3.96 -11.69
CA ILE A 276 -3.82 4.92 -11.57
C ILE A 276 -5.14 4.15 -11.60
N VAL A 277 -6.06 4.46 -10.70
CA VAL A 277 -7.42 3.91 -10.69
C VAL A 277 -8.29 4.77 -11.60
N ASP A 278 -8.34 4.41 -12.88
CA ASP A 278 -8.91 5.21 -13.96
C ASP A 278 -10.35 5.67 -13.70
N SER A 279 -11.20 4.77 -13.21
CA SER A 279 -12.60 5.09 -12.93
C SER A 279 -12.77 6.21 -11.89
N ASN A 280 -11.86 6.26 -10.90
CA ASN A 280 -11.92 7.24 -9.83
C ASN A 280 -11.31 8.58 -10.25
N VAL A 281 -10.12 8.57 -10.85
CA VAL A 281 -9.48 9.83 -11.27
C VAL A 281 -10.25 10.55 -12.36
N ASP A 282 -10.94 9.82 -13.26
CA ASP A 282 -11.79 10.41 -14.28
C ASP A 282 -13.04 11.06 -13.65
N ARG A 283 -13.71 10.38 -12.73
CA ARG A 283 -14.87 10.89 -12.01
C ARG A 283 -14.53 12.06 -11.07
N LYS A 284 -13.38 12.00 -10.40
CA LYS A 284 -12.91 13.03 -9.45
C LYS A 284 -12.16 14.18 -10.14
N HIS A 285 -11.86 14.08 -11.44
CA HIS A 285 -11.03 15.02 -12.20
C HIS A 285 -9.62 15.21 -11.63
N THR A 286 -9.06 14.16 -11.03
CA THR A 286 -7.73 14.19 -10.37
C THR A 286 -6.61 13.62 -11.23
N ARG A 287 -6.89 13.13 -12.44
CA ARG A 287 -5.96 12.40 -13.32
C ARG A 287 -4.62 13.08 -13.48
N LYS A 288 -4.61 14.38 -13.81
CA LYS A 288 -3.36 15.13 -14.05
C LYS A 288 -2.41 15.08 -12.85
N VAL A 289 -2.96 15.27 -11.65
CA VAL A 289 -2.17 15.24 -10.40
C VAL A 289 -1.73 13.83 -10.06
N ALA A 290 -2.60 12.83 -10.26
CA ALA A 290 -2.30 11.42 -10.03
C ALA A 290 -1.17 10.91 -10.95
N GLU A 291 -1.19 11.29 -12.23
CA GLU A 291 -0.10 10.99 -13.19
C GLU A 291 1.20 11.64 -12.78
N ALA A 292 1.19 12.93 -12.44
CA ALA A 292 2.37 13.64 -11.96
C ALA A 292 2.94 13.01 -10.69
N TYR A 293 2.06 12.60 -9.75
CA TYR A 293 2.44 11.95 -8.50
C TYR A 293 3.15 10.62 -8.71
N LEU A 294 2.61 9.73 -9.53
CA LEU A 294 3.27 8.45 -9.81
C LEU A 294 4.56 8.64 -10.62
N ASN A 295 4.59 9.59 -11.59
CA ASN A 295 5.80 9.89 -12.35
C ASN A 295 6.92 10.47 -11.47
N PHE A 296 6.58 11.22 -10.41
CA PHE A 296 7.58 11.75 -9.49
C PHE A 296 8.44 10.66 -8.86
N VAL A 297 7.87 9.47 -8.58
CA VAL A 297 8.63 8.35 -7.99
C VAL A 297 9.74 7.84 -8.92
N TYR A 298 9.59 8.04 -10.24
CA TYR A 298 10.61 7.66 -11.23
C TYR A 298 11.65 8.78 -11.49
N SER A 299 11.44 9.99 -10.97
CA SER A 299 12.45 11.04 -11.03
C SER A 299 13.68 10.70 -10.18
N ASP A 300 14.82 11.37 -10.43
CA ASP A 300 16.02 11.13 -9.64
C ASP A 300 15.78 11.39 -8.14
N GLU A 301 15.03 12.45 -7.79
CA GLU A 301 14.65 12.72 -6.40
C GLU A 301 13.79 11.58 -5.82
N GLY A 302 12.78 11.14 -6.54
CA GLY A 302 11.93 10.01 -6.13
C GLY A 302 12.73 8.71 -5.95
N GLN A 303 13.66 8.42 -6.85
CA GLN A 303 14.50 7.23 -6.79
C GLN A 303 15.55 7.29 -5.66
N GLU A 304 16.05 8.46 -5.30
CA GLU A 304 16.90 8.64 -4.11
C GLU A 304 16.09 8.40 -2.81
N LEU A 305 14.83 8.84 -2.77
CA LEU A 305 13.92 8.50 -1.65
C LEU A 305 13.66 7.00 -1.56
N VAL A 306 13.44 6.35 -2.69
CA VAL A 306 13.30 4.88 -2.79
C VAL A 306 14.52 4.19 -2.15
N ALA A 307 15.75 4.57 -2.55
CA ALA A 307 16.98 4.03 -1.98
C ALA A 307 17.14 4.35 -0.48
N LYS A 308 16.79 5.57 -0.07
CA LYS A 308 16.85 6.01 1.33
C LYS A 308 15.99 5.13 2.24
N HIS A 309 14.84 4.69 1.75
CA HIS A 309 13.91 3.82 2.46
C HIS A 309 14.16 2.33 2.23
N PHE A 310 15.34 1.94 1.75
CA PHE A 310 15.76 0.54 1.55
C PHE A 310 14.89 -0.24 0.57
N TYR A 311 14.31 0.43 -0.43
CA TYR A 311 13.82 -0.20 -1.65
C TYR A 311 14.89 -0.10 -2.72
N ARG A 312 14.99 -1.12 -3.58
CA ARG A 312 15.97 -1.19 -4.67
C ARG A 312 15.46 -0.36 -5.85
N PRO A 313 16.07 0.81 -6.15
CA PRO A 313 15.60 1.68 -7.22
C PRO A 313 15.56 0.99 -8.58
N SER A 314 14.60 1.38 -9.43
CA SER A 314 14.58 0.98 -10.84
C SER A 314 15.63 1.74 -11.66
N ASN A 315 16.08 2.91 -11.22
CA ASN A 315 17.19 3.65 -11.80
C ASN A 315 18.53 2.98 -11.44
N ALA A 316 19.17 2.36 -12.44
CA ALA A 316 20.41 1.61 -12.25
C ALA A 316 21.58 2.47 -11.70
N ALA A 317 21.68 3.74 -12.09
CA ALA A 317 22.72 4.63 -11.60
C ALA A 317 22.55 4.94 -10.10
N ILE A 318 21.30 5.19 -9.67
CA ILE A 318 20.98 5.43 -8.26
C ILE A 318 21.13 4.14 -7.44
N LEU A 319 20.75 2.99 -7.99
CA LEU A 319 20.98 1.70 -7.34
C LEU A 319 22.48 1.45 -7.12
N ALA A 320 23.31 1.67 -8.16
CA ALA A 320 24.78 1.51 -8.07
C ALA A 320 25.40 2.47 -7.03
N LYS A 321 24.97 3.73 -7.00
CA LYS A 321 25.41 4.73 -6.01
C LYS A 321 25.09 4.29 -4.58
N ASN A 322 24.02 3.53 -4.37
CA ASN A 322 23.55 3.06 -3.08
C ASN A 322 23.88 1.58 -2.82
N ALA A 323 24.79 0.95 -3.59
CA ALA A 323 25.10 -0.48 -3.52
C ALA A 323 25.45 -0.97 -2.10
N ALA A 324 26.10 -0.15 -1.28
CA ALA A 324 26.44 -0.50 0.10
C ALA A 324 25.21 -0.77 1.00
N ARG A 325 24.01 -0.33 0.59
CA ARG A 325 22.75 -0.58 1.32
C ARG A 325 22.07 -1.87 0.92
N PHE A 326 22.44 -2.44 -0.24
CA PHE A 326 21.78 -3.57 -0.86
C PHE A 326 22.79 -4.70 -1.08
N PRO A 327 23.03 -5.55 -0.07
CA PRO A 327 23.90 -6.71 -0.22
C PRO A 327 23.50 -7.57 -1.41
N GLU A 328 24.50 -8.13 -2.05
CA GLU A 328 24.29 -9.04 -3.18
C GLU A 328 23.70 -10.37 -2.68
N LEU A 329 22.59 -10.79 -3.29
CA LEU A 329 21.97 -12.08 -3.07
C LEU A 329 21.33 -12.56 -4.37
N LYS A 330 21.12 -13.87 -4.52
CA LYS A 330 20.40 -14.40 -5.66
C LYS A 330 18.91 -14.07 -5.54
N LEU A 331 18.44 -13.11 -6.35
CA LEU A 331 17.02 -12.78 -6.49
C LEU A 331 16.43 -13.50 -7.70
N PHE A 332 15.36 -14.26 -7.49
CA PHE A 332 14.65 -14.93 -8.57
C PHE A 332 13.28 -14.28 -8.82
N PRO A 333 12.85 -14.12 -10.08
CA PRO A 333 11.50 -13.69 -10.41
C PRO A 333 10.50 -14.82 -10.19
N ILE A 334 9.20 -14.47 -10.08
CA ILE A 334 8.12 -15.46 -9.93
C ILE A 334 8.12 -16.51 -11.06
N THR A 335 8.58 -16.13 -12.25
CA THR A 335 8.63 -16.99 -13.44
C THR A 335 9.60 -18.17 -13.34
N GLU A 336 10.48 -18.20 -12.36
CA GLU A 336 11.33 -19.38 -12.10
C GLU A 336 10.61 -20.48 -11.30
N ILE A 337 9.46 -20.17 -10.66
CA ILE A 337 8.70 -21.17 -9.85
C ILE A 337 7.28 -21.40 -10.31
N ALA A 338 6.74 -20.54 -11.19
CA ALA A 338 5.41 -20.62 -11.80
C ALA A 338 5.44 -19.92 -13.16
N LYS A 339 4.39 -20.04 -13.95
CA LYS A 339 4.29 -19.35 -15.24
C LYS A 339 4.30 -17.81 -15.09
N ASP A 340 3.51 -17.33 -14.14
CA ASP A 340 3.30 -15.92 -13.81
C ASP A 340 2.72 -15.79 -12.39
N PHE A 341 2.47 -14.58 -11.93
CA PHE A 341 1.84 -14.35 -10.63
C PHE A 341 0.43 -14.94 -10.48
N PRO A 342 -0.48 -14.83 -11.46
CA PRO A 342 -1.79 -15.51 -11.41
C PRO A 342 -1.68 -17.03 -11.26
N ASP A 343 -0.77 -17.65 -11.99
CA ASP A 343 -0.52 -19.09 -11.88
C ASP A 343 0.08 -19.47 -10.53
N ALA A 344 1.06 -18.72 -10.04
CA ALA A 344 1.60 -18.92 -8.69
C ALA A 344 0.52 -18.81 -7.61
N HIS A 345 -0.33 -17.79 -7.68
CA HIS A 345 -1.43 -17.62 -6.74
C HIS A 345 -2.38 -18.82 -6.78
N LYS A 346 -2.79 -19.25 -7.97
CA LYS A 346 -3.69 -20.40 -8.16
C LYS A 346 -3.09 -21.68 -7.58
N GLN A 347 -1.82 -21.95 -7.86
CA GLN A 347 -1.17 -23.18 -7.41
C GLN A 347 -0.93 -23.20 -5.90
N PHE A 348 -0.55 -22.06 -5.32
CA PHE A 348 0.02 -22.03 -3.98
C PHE A 348 -0.91 -21.44 -2.93
N ILE A 349 -1.67 -20.37 -3.24
CA ILE A 349 -2.33 -19.52 -2.24
C ILE A 349 -3.85 -19.54 -2.34
N ALA A 350 -4.42 -19.65 -3.54
CA ALA A 350 -5.87 -19.68 -3.75
C ALA A 350 -6.54 -20.83 -2.99
N GLU A 351 -7.86 -20.80 -2.89
CA GLU A 351 -8.63 -21.88 -2.29
C GLU A 351 -8.30 -23.22 -2.97
N GLY A 352 -7.99 -24.23 -2.17
CA GLY A 352 -7.49 -25.53 -2.63
C GLY A 352 -6.02 -25.56 -3.06
N GLY A 353 -5.29 -24.45 -2.97
CA GLY A 353 -3.85 -24.40 -3.23
C GLY A 353 -3.00 -25.11 -2.18
N VAL A 354 -1.69 -25.13 -2.41
CA VAL A 354 -0.73 -25.83 -1.52
C VAL A 354 -0.85 -25.32 -0.09
N PHE A 355 -1.00 -24.00 0.12
CA PHE A 355 -1.12 -23.44 1.47
C PHE A 355 -2.28 -24.01 2.26
N ASP A 356 -3.45 -24.21 1.65
CA ASP A 356 -4.61 -24.80 2.32
C ASP A 356 -4.40 -26.27 2.74
N SER A 357 -3.57 -26.98 1.98
CA SER A 357 -3.25 -28.38 2.30
C SER A 357 -2.30 -28.53 3.48
N ILE A 358 -1.44 -27.53 3.72
CA ILE A 358 -0.37 -27.59 4.73
C ILE A 358 -0.72 -26.86 6.03
N TYR A 359 -1.54 -25.82 5.96
CA TYR A 359 -1.93 -25.02 7.12
C TYR A 359 -3.40 -25.20 7.46
N LYS A 360 -3.66 -25.76 8.63
CA LYS A 360 -5.00 -25.81 9.22
C LYS A 360 -5.00 -24.91 10.45
N PRO A 361 -5.86 -23.87 10.50
CA PRO A 361 -5.97 -23.03 11.69
C PRO A 361 -6.21 -23.93 12.92
N LYS A 362 -5.48 -23.69 14.00
CA LYS A 362 -5.79 -24.31 15.29
C LYS A 362 -7.19 -23.82 15.68
N LYS A 363 -8.12 -24.78 15.89
CA LYS A 363 -9.47 -24.48 16.37
C LYS A 363 -9.41 -23.93 17.79
#